data_2d76f7a68b1544c7f28907cd7dd4e9cf
#
_entry.id   2d76f7a68b1544c7f28907cd7dd4e9cf
#
_cell.length_a   1.000
_cell.length_b   1.000
_cell.length_c   1.000
_cell.angle_alpha   90.00
_cell.angle_beta   90.00
_cell.angle_gamma   90.00
#
_symmetry.space_group_name_H-M   'P 1'
#
loop_
_entity.id
_entity.type
_entity.pdbx_description
1 polymer ?
#
loop_
_entity_poly.entity_id
_entity_poly.type
_entity_poly.pdbx_seq_one_letter_code
_entity_poly.pdbx_strand_id
1 'polypeptide(L)'
;EDLFFEFLRVAKDIKPKVIIGENVEGLTMGEAKEYFHKIQNTFEQIGYLVVADVLDASYYGVPQSRKRTFFIAVREDVADKIGLNFMTMYQLYPDKNDVRTTLGEAINDIVNEDKEELDYLFEKIGPDKAVGKTLMKMPKDPDKVLTGMDYHEKGHHFNLKRSSLRKPCPT
;
A
#
# COMPACT_ATOMS: atom_id res chain seq x y z
N GLU A 1 0.50 16.82 -6.80
CA GLU A 1 0.03 16.50 -8.17
C GLU A 1 1.14 16.63 -9.21
N ASP A 2 1.99 17.64 -9.13
CA ASP A 2 3.00 17.91 -10.16
C ASP A 2 4.18 16.91 -10.18
N LEU A 3 4.46 16.24 -9.07
CA LEU A 3 5.64 15.38 -8.94
C LEU A 3 5.64 14.18 -9.91
N PHE A 4 4.47 13.59 -10.18
CA PHE A 4 4.39 12.48 -11.12
C PHE A 4 4.63 12.93 -12.57
N PHE A 5 4.20 14.15 -12.92
CA PHE A 5 4.48 14.71 -14.25
C PHE A 5 5.94 15.12 -14.40
N GLU A 6 6.61 15.56 -13.33
CA GLU A 6 8.06 15.78 -13.36
C GLU A 6 8.83 14.47 -13.56
N PHE A 7 8.37 13.39 -12.93
CA PHE A 7 8.91 12.05 -13.21
C PHE A 7 8.75 11.67 -14.69
N LEU A 8 7.56 11.91 -15.29
CA LEU A 8 7.33 11.65 -16.72
C LEU A 8 8.18 12.57 -17.63
N ARG A 9 8.38 13.83 -17.24
CA ARG A 9 9.26 14.75 -17.96
C ARG A 9 10.70 14.22 -18.00
N VAL A 10 11.21 13.77 -16.85
CA VAL A 10 12.55 13.15 -16.77
C VAL A 10 12.62 11.86 -17.61
N ALA A 11 11.59 11.03 -17.55
CA ALA A 11 11.51 9.81 -18.34
C ALA A 11 11.54 10.09 -19.86
N LYS A 12 10.87 11.16 -20.30
CA LYS A 12 10.91 11.64 -21.69
C LYS A 12 12.32 12.01 -22.15
N ASP A 13 13.11 12.63 -21.26
CA ASP A 13 14.48 13.06 -21.58
C ASP A 13 15.46 11.87 -21.60
N ILE A 14 15.37 10.98 -20.59
CA ILE A 14 16.26 9.81 -20.43
C ILE A 14 15.91 8.69 -21.41
N LYS A 15 14.64 8.56 -21.79
CA LYS A 15 14.09 7.52 -22.68
C LYS A 15 14.44 6.09 -22.21
N PRO A 16 14.16 5.71 -20.97
CA PRO A 16 14.42 4.35 -20.50
C PRO A 16 13.61 3.33 -21.32
N LYS A 17 14.05 2.09 -21.35
CA LYS A 17 13.31 1.01 -22.04
C LYS A 17 12.02 0.63 -21.32
N VAL A 18 12.06 0.69 -19.99
CA VAL A 18 10.93 0.37 -19.10
C VAL A 18 10.84 1.42 -18.01
N ILE A 19 9.61 1.80 -17.66
CA ILE A 19 9.30 2.68 -16.54
C ILE A 19 8.35 1.94 -15.61
N ILE A 20 8.63 1.97 -14.31
CA ILE A 20 7.73 1.51 -13.27
C ILE A 20 7.40 2.70 -12.37
N GLY A 21 6.12 3.06 -12.28
CA GLY A 21 5.61 4.10 -11.40
C GLY A 21 4.70 3.51 -10.33
N GLU A 22 4.77 4.03 -9.11
CA GLU A 22 3.89 3.63 -8.00
C GLU A 22 3.12 4.82 -7.47
N ASN A 23 1.85 4.61 -7.14
CA ASN A 23 1.01 5.62 -6.50
C ASN A 23 -0.02 4.95 -5.57
N VAL A 24 -0.75 5.76 -4.80
CA VAL A 24 -1.81 5.28 -3.90
C VAL A 24 -3.00 4.70 -4.67
N GLU A 25 -3.72 3.74 -4.07
CA GLU A 25 -4.94 3.14 -4.64
C GLU A 25 -5.97 4.20 -5.04
N GLY A 26 -6.12 5.25 -4.20
CA GLY A 26 -7.09 6.33 -4.43
C GLY A 26 -6.96 7.06 -5.77
N LEU A 27 -5.81 6.92 -6.44
CA LEU A 27 -5.60 7.49 -7.77
C LEU A 27 -6.59 6.96 -8.83
N THR A 28 -7.08 5.73 -8.65
CA THR A 28 -8.03 5.10 -9.58
C THR A 28 -9.49 5.39 -9.26
N MET A 29 -9.78 6.20 -8.22
CA MET A 29 -11.12 6.42 -7.67
C MET A 29 -11.52 7.90 -7.66
N GLY A 30 -12.84 8.14 -7.72
CA GLY A 30 -13.41 9.49 -7.57
C GLY A 30 -12.83 10.51 -8.55
N GLU A 31 -12.62 11.72 -8.08
CA GLU A 31 -12.06 12.84 -8.86
C GLU A 31 -10.61 12.60 -9.31
N ALA A 32 -9.85 11.78 -8.57
CA ALA A 32 -8.47 11.43 -8.93
C ALA A 32 -8.38 10.58 -10.21
N LYS A 33 -9.49 10.01 -10.67
CA LYS A 33 -9.56 9.22 -11.90
C LYS A 33 -9.19 10.04 -13.15
N GLU A 34 -9.53 11.31 -13.18
CA GLU A 34 -9.11 12.20 -14.28
C GLU A 34 -7.59 12.36 -14.33
N TYR A 35 -6.97 12.48 -13.16
CA TYR A 35 -5.52 12.55 -13.05
C TYR A 35 -4.85 11.23 -13.47
N PHE A 36 -5.44 10.09 -13.12
CA PHE A 36 -4.99 8.77 -13.58
C PHE A 36 -4.98 8.67 -15.10
N HIS A 37 -6.06 9.06 -15.77
CA HIS A 37 -6.12 9.06 -17.24
C HIS A 37 -5.14 10.04 -17.87
N LYS A 38 -4.92 11.20 -17.25
CA LYS A 38 -3.91 12.15 -17.72
C LYS A 38 -2.50 11.57 -17.66
N ILE A 39 -2.18 10.79 -16.62
CA ILE A 39 -0.91 10.06 -16.51
C ILE A 39 -0.77 9.06 -17.66
N GLN A 40 -1.78 8.22 -17.89
CA GLN A 40 -1.76 7.23 -18.98
C GLN A 40 -1.55 7.90 -20.34
N ASN A 41 -2.34 8.90 -20.65
CA ASN A 41 -2.21 9.67 -21.90
C ASN A 41 -0.80 10.30 -22.05
N THR A 42 -0.20 10.75 -20.95
CA THR A 42 1.14 11.33 -20.99
C THR A 42 2.19 10.26 -21.30
N PHE A 43 2.08 9.03 -20.76
CA PHE A 43 2.95 7.92 -21.16
C PHE A 43 2.87 7.62 -22.65
N GLU A 44 1.65 7.56 -23.21
CA GLU A 44 1.41 7.33 -24.63
C GLU A 44 2.02 8.46 -25.48
N GLN A 45 1.81 9.72 -25.10
CA GLN A 45 2.36 10.88 -25.79
C GLN A 45 3.88 10.92 -25.84
N ILE A 46 4.55 10.34 -24.85
CA ILE A 46 6.03 10.26 -24.82
C ILE A 46 6.57 8.94 -25.41
N GLY A 47 5.71 8.13 -26.07
CA GLY A 47 6.07 6.94 -26.82
C GLY A 47 6.23 5.67 -26.00
N TYR A 48 5.34 5.47 -25.02
CA TYR A 48 5.30 4.26 -24.18
C TYR A 48 3.95 3.57 -24.24
N LEU A 49 3.98 2.28 -24.43
CA LEU A 49 2.83 1.40 -24.15
C LEU A 49 2.72 1.21 -22.63
N VAL A 50 1.60 1.59 -22.03
CA VAL A 50 1.41 1.59 -20.58
C VAL A 50 0.20 0.77 -20.15
N VAL A 51 0.34 0.04 -19.04
CA VAL A 51 -0.76 -0.58 -18.28
C VAL A 51 -0.65 -0.17 -16.82
N ALA A 52 -1.79 -0.17 -16.13
CA ALA A 52 -1.84 0.10 -14.70
C ALA A 52 -2.76 -0.90 -14.00
N ASP A 53 -2.33 -1.36 -12.83
CA ASP A 53 -3.13 -2.25 -11.97
C ASP A 53 -2.92 -1.89 -10.49
N VAL A 54 -3.88 -2.27 -9.66
CA VAL A 54 -3.82 -2.08 -8.20
C VAL A 54 -3.41 -3.38 -7.54
N LEU A 55 -2.21 -3.39 -6.98
CA LEU A 55 -1.67 -4.55 -6.27
C LEU A 55 -1.83 -4.40 -4.76
N ASP A 56 -2.28 -5.45 -4.08
CA ASP A 56 -2.27 -5.55 -2.61
C ASP A 56 -1.05 -6.36 -2.17
N ALA A 57 -0.12 -5.70 -1.50
CA ALA A 57 1.16 -6.27 -1.08
C ALA A 57 1.02 -7.59 -0.29
N SER A 58 -0.12 -7.79 0.39
CA SER A 58 -0.36 -9.03 1.16
C SER A 58 -0.44 -10.30 0.31
N TYR A 59 -0.70 -10.18 -0.99
CA TYR A 59 -0.66 -11.30 -1.94
C TYR A 59 0.73 -11.54 -2.55
N TYR A 60 1.73 -10.76 -2.16
CA TYR A 60 3.09 -10.81 -2.69
C TYR A 60 4.14 -11.03 -1.59
N GLY A 61 3.76 -11.72 -0.51
CA GLY A 61 4.67 -12.06 0.58
C GLY A 61 4.87 -10.97 1.64
N VAL A 62 4.15 -9.85 1.55
CA VAL A 62 4.22 -8.77 2.55
C VAL A 62 3.08 -8.93 3.56
N PRO A 63 3.34 -8.98 4.88
CA PRO A 63 2.32 -9.18 5.91
C PRO A 63 1.51 -7.90 6.18
N GLN A 64 1.25 -7.11 5.15
CA GLN A 64 0.51 -5.86 5.24
C GLN A 64 -0.51 -5.72 4.10
N SER A 65 -1.73 -5.35 4.45
CA SER A 65 -2.79 -5.00 3.50
C SER A 65 -2.53 -3.59 2.96
N ARG A 66 -1.66 -3.50 1.96
CA ARG A 66 -1.22 -2.25 1.36
C ARG A 66 -1.49 -2.28 -0.14
N LYS A 67 -2.50 -1.56 -0.55
CA LYS A 67 -2.86 -1.44 -1.96
C LYS A 67 -2.20 -0.23 -2.62
N ARG A 68 -1.61 -0.46 -3.78
CA ARG A 68 -0.93 0.57 -4.57
C ARG A 68 -1.20 0.38 -6.05
N THR A 69 -1.37 1.49 -6.75
CA THR A 69 -1.46 1.53 -8.21
C THR A 69 -0.05 1.47 -8.77
N PHE A 70 0.22 0.48 -9.61
CA PHE A 70 1.47 0.35 -10.33
C PHE A 70 1.25 0.62 -11.82
N PHE A 71 2.05 1.50 -12.38
CA PHE A 71 2.17 1.72 -13.82
C PHE A 71 3.37 0.94 -14.31
N ILE A 72 3.20 0.11 -15.32
CA ILE A 72 4.29 -0.51 -16.07
C ILE A 72 4.20 0.02 -17.49
N ALA A 73 5.24 0.72 -17.92
CA ALA A 73 5.31 1.30 -19.26
C ALA A 73 6.57 0.80 -19.98
N VAL A 74 6.40 0.32 -21.20
CA VAL A 74 7.47 -0.15 -22.07
C VAL A 74 7.54 0.76 -23.29
N ARG A 75 8.75 1.23 -23.64
CA ARG A 75 8.93 2.09 -24.81
C ARG A 75 8.50 1.35 -26.08
N GLU A 76 7.75 2.02 -26.96
CA GLU A 76 7.10 1.39 -28.11
C GLU A 76 8.06 0.60 -29.01
N ASP A 77 9.25 1.15 -29.31
CA ASP A 77 10.24 0.43 -30.11
C ASP A 77 10.76 -0.87 -29.46
N VAL A 78 10.71 -0.94 -28.13
CA VAL A 78 11.06 -2.15 -27.37
C VAL A 78 9.90 -3.12 -27.35
N ALA A 79 8.68 -2.62 -27.12
CA ALA A 79 7.46 -3.42 -27.14
C ALA A 79 7.27 -4.12 -28.50
N ASP A 80 7.40 -3.37 -29.60
CA ASP A 80 7.31 -3.89 -30.98
C ASP A 80 8.35 -4.98 -31.24
N LYS A 81 9.58 -4.75 -30.81
CA LYS A 81 10.69 -5.69 -31.04
C LYS A 81 10.48 -7.04 -30.37
N ILE A 82 9.80 -7.07 -29.23
CA ILE A 82 9.55 -8.31 -28.46
C ILE A 82 8.09 -8.82 -28.59
N GLY A 83 7.28 -8.18 -29.45
CA GLY A 83 5.89 -8.56 -29.69
C GLY A 83 4.93 -8.28 -28.54
N LEU A 84 5.27 -7.32 -27.65
CA LEU A 84 4.35 -6.87 -26.60
C LEU A 84 3.23 -6.02 -27.20
N ASN A 85 2.02 -6.26 -26.73
CA ASN A 85 0.85 -5.45 -27.00
C ASN A 85 0.09 -5.17 -25.70
N PHE A 86 -0.95 -4.35 -25.75
CA PHE A 86 -1.71 -3.95 -24.56
C PHE A 86 -2.21 -5.16 -23.75
N MET A 87 -2.65 -6.24 -24.38
CA MET A 87 -3.15 -7.42 -23.68
C MET A 87 -2.04 -8.21 -22.98
N THR A 88 -0.88 -8.33 -23.62
CA THR A 88 0.26 -9.08 -23.07
C THR A 88 1.07 -8.27 -22.05
N MET A 89 0.92 -6.95 -22.02
CA MET A 89 1.54 -6.09 -21.00
C MET A 89 1.14 -6.47 -19.57
N TYR A 90 -0.07 -6.96 -19.36
CA TYR A 90 -0.52 -7.39 -18.02
C TYR A 90 0.25 -8.61 -17.48
N GLN A 91 0.88 -9.39 -18.35
CA GLN A 91 1.76 -10.51 -17.96
C GLN A 91 3.09 -10.04 -17.33
N LEU A 92 3.39 -8.74 -17.40
CA LEU A 92 4.56 -8.17 -16.73
C LEU A 92 4.35 -7.98 -15.21
N TYR A 93 3.10 -8.03 -14.74
CA TYR A 93 2.83 -8.06 -13.32
C TYR A 93 3.15 -9.43 -12.74
N PRO A 94 3.65 -9.48 -11.49
CA PRO A 94 3.89 -10.75 -10.81
C PRO A 94 2.57 -11.48 -10.53
N ASP A 95 2.63 -12.80 -10.53
CA ASP A 95 1.49 -13.63 -10.15
C ASP A 95 1.17 -13.44 -8.67
N LYS A 96 -0.12 -13.37 -8.36
CA LYS A 96 -0.60 -13.31 -6.97
C LYS A 96 -0.47 -14.67 -6.31
N ASN A 97 -0.05 -14.69 -5.06
CA ASN A 97 -0.21 -15.87 -4.22
C ASN A 97 -1.70 -16.15 -3.98
N ASP A 98 -2.07 -17.41 -3.87
CA ASP A 98 -3.46 -17.82 -3.58
C ASP A 98 -3.92 -17.34 -2.21
N VAL A 99 -2.99 -17.23 -1.28
CA VAL A 99 -3.25 -16.86 0.11
C VAL A 99 -2.48 -15.59 0.47
N ARG A 100 -3.12 -14.74 1.26
CA ARG A 100 -2.51 -13.51 1.78
C ARG A 100 -1.53 -13.85 2.91
N THR A 101 -0.36 -13.23 2.88
CA THR A 101 0.60 -13.31 3.97
C THR A 101 0.05 -12.65 5.23
N THR A 102 0.05 -13.38 6.33
CA THR A 102 -0.45 -12.90 7.61
C THR A 102 0.64 -12.26 8.46
N LEU A 103 0.23 -11.42 9.42
CA LEU A 103 1.15 -10.85 10.39
C LEU A 103 1.79 -11.95 11.26
N GLY A 104 1.01 -12.98 11.63
CA GLY A 104 1.51 -14.10 12.43
C GLY A 104 2.63 -14.86 11.77
N GLU A 105 2.57 -15.10 10.44
CA GLU A 105 3.65 -15.77 9.70
C GLU A 105 4.96 -14.96 9.74
N ALA A 106 4.86 -13.63 9.74
CA ALA A 106 6.03 -12.75 9.69
C ALA A 106 6.73 -12.55 11.04
N ILE A 107 5.99 -12.64 12.17
CA ILE A 107 6.50 -12.30 13.50
C ILE A 107 6.35 -13.45 14.51
N ASN A 108 6.08 -14.67 14.05
CA ASN A 108 5.81 -15.83 14.91
C ASN A 108 6.98 -16.16 15.85
N ASP A 109 8.18 -15.89 15.42
CA ASP A 109 9.43 -16.03 16.21
C ASP A 109 9.51 -15.01 17.36
N ILE A 110 8.95 -13.81 17.16
CA ILE A 110 9.03 -12.69 18.11
C ILE A 110 7.88 -12.77 19.13
N VAL A 111 6.67 -13.19 18.72
CA VAL A 111 5.44 -13.15 19.55
C VAL A 111 5.53 -14.02 20.81
N ASN A 112 6.42 -15.00 20.83
CA ASN A 112 6.57 -15.91 21.96
C ASN A 112 7.62 -15.47 22.98
N GLU A 113 8.43 -14.45 22.71
CA GLU A 113 9.58 -14.10 23.55
C GLU A 113 9.31 -12.98 24.56
N ASP A 114 8.27 -12.10 24.37
CA ASP A 114 8.21 -10.85 25.14
C ASP A 114 6.85 -10.48 25.72
N LYS A 115 6.27 -11.36 26.53
CA LYS A 115 5.17 -10.93 27.40
C LYS A 115 5.64 -9.89 28.45
N GLU A 116 6.86 -10.03 28.91
CA GLU A 116 7.47 -9.14 29.91
C GLU A 116 7.82 -7.76 29.34
N GLU A 117 8.23 -7.66 28.07
CA GLU A 117 8.57 -6.37 27.44
C GLU A 117 7.32 -5.53 27.14
N LEU A 118 6.20 -6.16 26.77
CA LEU A 118 4.93 -5.46 26.62
C LEU A 118 4.41 -4.92 27.96
N ASP A 119 4.52 -5.69 29.04
CA ASP A 119 4.14 -5.25 30.37
C ASP A 119 5.04 -4.12 30.85
N TYR A 120 6.34 -4.18 30.59
CA TYR A 120 7.31 -3.12 30.85
C TYR A 120 7.02 -1.83 30.06
N LEU A 121 6.65 -1.93 28.79
CA LEU A 121 6.25 -0.78 27.98
C LEU A 121 4.95 -0.14 28.51
N PHE A 122 3.99 -0.94 28.94
CA PHE A 122 2.75 -0.48 29.59
C PHE A 122 3.03 0.25 30.91
N GLU A 123 3.90 -0.27 31.76
CA GLU A 123 4.34 0.39 32.97
C GLU A 123 5.03 1.73 32.71
N LYS A 124 5.91 1.77 31.70
CA LYS A 124 6.68 2.97 31.34
C LYS A 124 5.84 4.07 30.69
N ILE A 125 4.84 3.71 29.91
CA ILE A 125 3.90 4.66 29.29
C ILE A 125 2.95 5.24 30.35
N GLY A 126 2.64 4.49 31.38
CA GLY A 126 1.76 4.85 32.49
C GLY A 126 0.27 4.96 32.10
N PRO A 127 -0.62 4.47 32.97
CA PRO A 127 -2.07 4.50 32.70
C PRO A 127 -2.64 5.91 32.65
N ASP A 128 -1.97 6.90 33.20
CA ASP A 128 -2.43 8.30 33.29
C ASP A 128 -2.17 9.12 32.03
N LYS A 129 -1.26 8.67 31.14
CA LYS A 129 -1.00 9.35 29.89
C LYS A 129 -2.10 9.05 28.86
N ALA A 130 -2.37 10.00 27.98
CA ALA A 130 -3.40 9.86 26.94
C ALA A 130 -3.25 8.59 26.10
N VAL A 131 -2.00 8.21 25.78
CA VAL A 131 -1.68 6.99 25.03
C VAL A 131 -2.04 5.72 25.84
N GLY A 132 -1.69 5.68 27.13
CA GLY A 132 -2.01 4.56 28.02
C GLY A 132 -3.52 4.37 28.17
N LYS A 133 -4.28 5.47 28.39
CA LYS A 133 -5.75 5.43 28.46
C LYS A 133 -6.39 4.92 27.16
N THR A 134 -5.82 5.27 26.03
CA THR A 134 -6.28 4.82 24.73
C THR A 134 -6.02 3.32 24.54
N LEU A 135 -4.82 2.86 24.87
CA LEU A 135 -4.44 1.44 24.80
C LEU A 135 -5.32 0.56 25.69
N MET A 136 -5.68 1.04 26.90
CA MET A 136 -6.59 0.33 27.82
C MET A 136 -8.01 0.20 27.26
N LYS A 137 -8.45 1.13 26.43
CA LYS A 137 -9.77 1.11 25.78
C LYS A 137 -9.80 0.25 24.51
N MET A 138 -8.64 -0.17 24.00
CA MET A 138 -8.61 -0.99 22.79
C MET A 138 -9.35 -2.30 22.98
N PRO A 139 -10.25 -2.68 22.05
CA PRO A 139 -10.96 -3.95 22.13
C PRO A 139 -9.97 -5.11 22.23
N LYS A 140 -10.28 -6.11 23.07
CA LYS A 140 -9.50 -7.35 23.11
C LYS A 140 -9.60 -8.14 21.79
N ASP A 141 -10.72 -7.96 21.09
CA ASP A 141 -10.95 -8.55 19.78
C ASP A 141 -10.18 -7.73 18.73
N PRO A 142 -9.19 -8.32 18.05
CA PRO A 142 -8.37 -7.62 17.08
C PRO A 142 -9.12 -7.19 15.82
N ASP A 143 -10.31 -7.72 15.59
CA ASP A 143 -11.14 -7.37 14.43
C ASP A 143 -12.06 -6.16 14.69
N LYS A 144 -12.16 -5.72 15.95
CA LYS A 144 -12.89 -4.50 16.29
C LYS A 144 -12.00 -3.27 16.18
N VAL A 145 -12.56 -2.22 15.61
CA VAL A 145 -11.90 -0.91 15.47
C VAL A 145 -12.42 0.03 16.54
N LEU A 146 -11.52 0.73 17.24
CA LEU A 146 -11.87 1.89 18.03
C LEU A 146 -12.01 3.09 17.10
N THR A 147 -13.18 3.72 17.09
CA THR A 147 -13.40 4.97 16.37
C THR A 147 -12.91 6.16 17.19
N GLY A 148 -12.67 7.30 16.55
CA GLY A 148 -12.24 8.52 17.26
C GLY A 148 -13.21 8.97 18.36
N MET A 149 -14.50 8.65 18.24
CA MET A 149 -15.51 8.98 19.24
C MET A 149 -15.39 8.14 20.53
N ASP A 150 -14.73 6.98 20.48
CA ASP A 150 -14.61 6.07 21.63
C ASP A 150 -13.55 6.53 22.64
N TYR A 151 -12.63 7.45 22.24
CA TYR A 151 -11.51 7.85 23.09
C TYR A 151 -11.06 9.31 22.97
N HIS A 152 -11.64 10.11 22.06
CA HIS A 152 -11.33 11.54 21.94
C HIS A 152 -12.59 12.41 22.14
N GLU A 153 -12.60 13.18 23.22
CA GLU A 153 -13.67 14.17 23.49
C GLU A 153 -13.67 15.36 22.51
N LYS A 154 -12.61 15.54 21.69
CA LYS A 154 -12.38 16.71 20.84
C LYS A 154 -12.25 16.42 19.34
N GLY A 155 -12.78 15.32 18.84
CA GLY A 155 -12.96 15.12 17.40
C GLY A 155 -11.70 14.87 16.57
N HIS A 156 -10.60 14.43 17.15
CA HIS A 156 -9.46 13.93 16.39
C HIS A 156 -9.74 12.48 15.97
N HIS A 157 -9.90 12.27 14.67
CA HIS A 157 -10.27 10.99 14.09
C HIS A 157 -9.04 10.09 13.86
N PHE A 158 -8.60 9.36 14.87
CA PHE A 158 -7.68 8.25 14.68
C PHE A 158 -8.42 6.94 14.85
N ASN A 159 -8.38 6.11 13.83
CA ASN A 159 -8.84 4.73 13.94
C ASN A 159 -7.69 3.89 14.48
N LEU A 160 -7.76 3.49 15.75
CA LEU A 160 -6.84 2.53 16.34
C LEU A 160 -7.39 1.13 16.15
N LYS A 161 -6.59 0.24 15.61
CA LYS A 161 -6.97 -1.14 15.35
C LYS A 161 -5.89 -2.08 15.87
N ARG A 162 -6.29 -3.11 16.63
CA ARG A 162 -5.40 -4.22 16.91
C ARG A 162 -5.20 -5.04 15.65
N SER A 163 -3.95 -5.35 15.35
CA SER A 163 -3.64 -6.24 14.24
C SER A 163 -3.87 -7.69 14.66
N SER A 164 -4.63 -8.44 13.86
CA SER A 164 -4.80 -9.86 14.03
C SER A 164 -3.59 -10.60 13.47
N LEU A 165 -3.05 -11.57 14.23
CA LEU A 165 -1.98 -12.45 13.73
C LEU A 165 -2.45 -13.35 12.57
N ARG A 166 -3.76 -13.55 12.42
CA ARG A 166 -4.36 -14.37 11.36
C ARG A 166 -4.64 -13.61 10.07
N LYS A 167 -4.37 -12.31 10.03
CA LYS A 167 -4.61 -11.42 8.89
C LYS A 167 -3.37 -10.59 8.59
N PRO A 168 -3.23 -10.04 7.38
CA PRO A 168 -2.24 -9.01 7.10
C PRO A 168 -2.44 -7.79 8.00
N CYS A 169 -1.35 -7.13 8.38
CA CYS A 169 -1.41 -5.88 9.11
C CYS A 169 -2.17 -4.83 8.29
N PRO A 170 -3.08 -4.05 8.86
CA PRO A 170 -3.69 -2.92 8.16
C PRO A 170 -2.66 -1.83 7.87
N THR A 171 -2.92 -1.08 6.83
CA THR A 171 -2.17 0.15 6.50
C THR A 171 -2.68 1.33 7.28
#